data_9247d16295d583b38e304135d96a591a
#
_entry.id   9247d16295d583b38e304135d96a591a
#
_cell.length_a   1.000
_cell.length_b   1.000
_cell.length_c   1.000
_cell.angle_alpha   90.00
_cell.angle_beta   90.00
_cell.angle_gamma   90.00
#
_symmetry.space_group_name_H-M   'P 1'
#
loop_
_entity.id
_entity.type
_entity.pdbx_description
1 polymer ?
#
loop_
_entity_poly.entity_id
_entity_poly.type
_entity_poly.pdbx_seq_one_letter_code
_entity_poly.pdbx_strand_id
1 'polypeptide(L)'
;YDSFLKHNGFAKAFPTVDDLTRAMGNVAFYYQGRVIENIRISNTVDAYAVNGWESMKLENHSGIVDNYRYPKGDVEVMARYNQPLFLAVKMNRKVLNVGDTTIVDTYIVNEKNLKGNYSLQLIAKDAEGTVLATHVSSVHVKGGNVYGQCLQIGWNFVPRATGYVCIEAKLVKGKKTFATGNDSLFAVSLNTKGITANGSIADTTGVLSNFMKTVGFDIPEYKEGTPSGDYLLVGAFEPTQWGSGMSDIMEWVYKGHTLIIVDNAERWAEFLADKEVLDYRGSKKLGTAWYGGNFFNREHPIFDGLPVNCVFNWEYQCFATYNRHRVGLRCFNGETLVACVSDHKKEVYSALSVIPAGRGKIIITTLDIPACIKDVKAYTVPVDLDGMNESMNTFNTKSENRANVVGQQLLLNLIKESNR
;
A
#
# COMPACT_ATOMS: atom_id res chain seq x y z
N TYR A 1 1.20 -23.27 -0.34
CA TYR A 1 0.29 -22.14 -0.08
C TYR A 1 -0.80 -22.50 0.94
N ASP A 2 -1.65 -23.51 0.72
CA ASP A 2 -2.76 -23.82 1.64
C ASP A 2 -2.32 -24.03 3.07
N SER A 3 -1.23 -24.81 3.28
CA SER A 3 -0.65 -25.01 4.61
C SER A 3 -0.19 -23.69 5.23
N PHE A 4 0.45 -22.80 4.44
CA PHE A 4 0.90 -21.50 4.90
C PHE A 4 -0.27 -20.59 5.30
N LEU A 5 -1.29 -20.49 4.46
CA LEU A 5 -2.48 -19.67 4.71
C LEU A 5 -3.18 -20.11 6.01
N LYS A 6 -3.34 -21.41 6.21
CA LYS A 6 -3.96 -21.99 7.42
C LYS A 6 -3.10 -21.77 8.67
N HIS A 7 -1.81 -22.09 8.59
CA HIS A 7 -0.90 -22.02 9.74
C HIS A 7 -0.72 -20.58 10.24
N ASN A 8 -0.65 -19.60 9.34
CA ASN A 8 -0.46 -18.19 9.67
C ASN A 8 -1.78 -17.40 9.78
N GLY A 9 -2.94 -18.04 9.79
CA GLY A 9 -4.23 -17.38 10.00
C GLY A 9 -4.76 -16.57 8.82
N PHE A 10 -4.15 -16.68 7.63
CA PHE A 10 -4.62 -15.99 6.41
C PHE A 10 -5.89 -16.60 5.82
N ALA A 11 -6.27 -17.83 6.21
CA ALA A 11 -7.46 -18.51 5.69
C ALA A 11 -8.78 -17.77 5.97
N LYS A 12 -8.81 -16.83 6.94
CA LYS A 12 -9.94 -15.93 7.16
C LYS A 12 -10.10 -14.93 6.00
N ALA A 13 -8.99 -14.37 5.53
CA ALA A 13 -8.96 -13.39 4.43
C ALA A 13 -9.04 -14.07 3.07
N PHE A 14 -8.30 -15.17 2.93
CA PHE A 14 -8.17 -15.94 1.70
C PHE A 14 -8.41 -17.42 2.00
N PRO A 15 -9.67 -17.86 1.98
CA PRO A 15 -10.06 -19.25 2.31
C PRO A 15 -9.33 -20.29 1.46
N THR A 16 -9.06 -19.96 0.21
CA THR A 16 -8.33 -20.79 -0.74
C THR A 16 -7.18 -20.04 -1.42
N VAL A 17 -6.25 -20.76 -2.02
CA VAL A 17 -5.21 -20.17 -2.88
C VAL A 17 -5.83 -19.45 -4.07
N ASP A 18 -6.99 -19.91 -4.54
CA ASP A 18 -7.73 -19.27 -5.63
C ASP A 18 -8.21 -17.87 -5.24
N ASP A 19 -8.76 -17.72 -4.04
CA ASP A 19 -9.18 -16.42 -3.51
C ASP A 19 -7.99 -15.44 -3.42
N LEU A 20 -6.84 -15.91 -2.93
CA LEU A 20 -5.62 -15.10 -2.87
C LEU A 20 -5.15 -14.70 -4.28
N THR A 21 -5.05 -15.64 -5.21
CA THR A 21 -4.57 -15.35 -6.57
C THR A 21 -5.52 -14.44 -7.33
N ARG A 22 -6.83 -14.55 -7.11
CA ARG A 22 -7.84 -13.65 -7.66
C ARG A 22 -7.70 -12.24 -7.08
N ALA A 23 -7.48 -12.10 -5.78
CA ALA A 23 -7.21 -10.81 -5.15
C ALA A 23 -5.94 -10.15 -5.70
N MET A 24 -4.87 -10.93 -5.92
CA MET A 24 -3.65 -10.46 -6.58
C MET A 24 -3.92 -10.03 -8.04
N GLY A 25 -4.72 -10.79 -8.78
CA GLY A 25 -5.13 -10.46 -10.13
C GLY A 25 -5.91 -9.13 -10.19
N ASN A 26 -6.77 -8.87 -9.21
CA ASN A 26 -7.51 -7.61 -9.11
C ASN A 26 -6.58 -6.40 -8.94
N VAL A 27 -5.50 -6.54 -8.18
CA VAL A 27 -4.47 -5.49 -8.08
C VAL A 27 -3.78 -5.25 -9.42
N ALA A 28 -3.39 -6.32 -10.13
CA ALA A 28 -2.81 -6.21 -11.47
C ALA A 28 -3.79 -5.54 -12.46
N PHE A 29 -5.05 -5.92 -12.45
CA PHE A 29 -6.09 -5.34 -13.31
C PHE A 29 -6.34 -3.87 -12.98
N TYR A 30 -6.31 -3.50 -11.70
CA TYR A 30 -6.39 -2.09 -11.31
C TYR A 30 -5.27 -1.26 -11.94
N TYR A 31 -4.00 -1.67 -11.81
CA TYR A 31 -2.88 -0.91 -12.37
C TYR A 31 -2.88 -0.89 -13.90
N GLN A 32 -3.15 -2.03 -14.54
CA GLN A 32 -3.30 -2.08 -16.01
C GLN A 32 -4.44 -1.17 -16.48
N GLY A 33 -5.57 -1.21 -15.78
CA GLY A 33 -6.71 -0.34 -16.06
C GLY A 33 -6.38 1.15 -15.93
N ARG A 34 -5.60 1.53 -14.92
CA ARG A 34 -5.13 2.92 -14.75
C ARG A 34 -4.20 3.37 -15.87
N VAL A 35 -3.35 2.47 -16.39
CA VAL A 35 -2.53 2.76 -17.58
C VAL A 35 -3.42 2.98 -18.80
N ILE A 36 -4.38 2.08 -19.06
CA ILE A 36 -5.34 2.22 -20.18
C ILE A 36 -6.12 3.53 -20.06
N GLU A 37 -6.60 3.86 -18.88
CA GLU A 37 -7.34 5.10 -18.63
C GLU A 37 -6.46 6.33 -18.95
N ASN A 38 -5.20 6.36 -18.50
CA ASN A 38 -4.27 7.46 -18.79
C ASN A 38 -4.03 7.61 -20.29
N ILE A 39 -3.81 6.50 -21.01
CA ILE A 39 -3.67 6.49 -22.46
C ILE A 39 -4.89 7.12 -23.14
N ARG A 40 -6.08 6.71 -22.73
CA ARG A 40 -7.34 7.11 -23.39
C ARG A 40 -7.75 8.55 -23.10
N ILE A 41 -7.41 9.09 -21.92
CA ILE A 41 -7.71 10.50 -21.60
C ILE A 41 -6.70 11.48 -22.21
N SER A 42 -5.52 11.03 -22.63
CA SER A 42 -4.48 11.90 -23.21
C SER A 42 -4.84 12.47 -24.57
N ASN A 43 -5.65 11.76 -25.33
CA ASN A 43 -6.01 12.11 -26.72
C ASN A 43 -4.81 12.18 -27.68
N THR A 44 -3.73 11.49 -27.37
CA THR A 44 -2.46 11.50 -28.15
C THR A 44 -2.09 10.14 -28.71
N VAL A 45 -2.82 9.06 -28.35
CA VAL A 45 -2.54 7.69 -28.72
C VAL A 45 -3.68 7.14 -29.57
N ASP A 46 -3.37 6.63 -30.74
CA ASP A 46 -4.37 6.09 -31.68
C ASP A 46 -4.78 4.65 -31.34
N ALA A 47 -3.88 3.87 -30.75
CA ALA A 47 -4.13 2.48 -30.40
C ALA A 47 -3.29 2.02 -29.20
N TYR A 48 -3.79 1.04 -28.45
CA TYR A 48 -3.05 0.33 -27.42
C TYR A 48 -3.35 -1.16 -27.48
N ALA A 49 -2.44 -1.97 -26.96
CA ALA A 49 -2.64 -3.39 -26.81
C ALA A 49 -2.29 -3.83 -25.38
N VAL A 50 -3.13 -4.66 -24.79
CA VAL A 50 -2.82 -5.34 -23.52
C VAL A 50 -1.90 -6.52 -23.85
N ASN A 51 -0.68 -6.47 -23.37
CA ASN A 51 0.31 -7.53 -23.61
C ASN A 51 -0.03 -8.76 -22.76
N GLY A 52 0.04 -9.94 -23.39
CA GLY A 52 -0.16 -11.22 -22.74
C GLY A 52 -1.62 -11.45 -22.37
N TRP A 53 -2.41 -12.04 -23.27
CA TRP A 53 -3.75 -12.51 -22.97
C TRP A 53 -3.74 -13.58 -21.88
N GLU A 54 -2.79 -14.49 -21.97
CA GLU A 54 -2.67 -15.68 -21.13
C GLU A 54 -1.31 -15.74 -20.44
N SER A 55 -1.27 -16.09 -19.17
CA SER A 55 -0.07 -16.39 -18.41
C SER A 55 -0.37 -17.33 -17.25
N MET A 56 0.65 -17.83 -16.55
CA MET A 56 0.42 -18.68 -15.38
C MET A 56 -0.43 -17.97 -14.33
N LYS A 57 -1.34 -18.71 -13.68
CA LYS A 57 -2.28 -18.17 -12.69
C LYS A 57 -1.59 -17.37 -11.58
N LEU A 58 -0.43 -17.82 -11.14
CA LEU A 58 0.35 -17.15 -10.09
C LEU A 58 1.23 -16.02 -10.60
N GLU A 59 1.26 -15.74 -11.91
CA GLU A 59 2.03 -14.67 -12.52
C GLU A 59 1.13 -13.45 -12.75
N ASN A 60 1.26 -12.42 -11.92
CA ASN A 60 0.32 -11.30 -11.90
C ASN A 60 0.74 -10.08 -12.70
N HIS A 61 1.95 -10.07 -13.26
CA HIS A 61 2.42 -8.92 -14.04
C HIS A 61 1.89 -8.89 -15.48
N SER A 62 1.31 -9.99 -15.97
CA SER A 62 0.72 -10.08 -17.31
C SER A 62 -0.46 -11.05 -17.35
N GLY A 63 -1.23 -11.01 -18.42
CA GLY A 63 -2.33 -11.91 -18.70
C GLY A 63 -3.63 -11.56 -17.98
N ILE A 64 -4.73 -11.68 -18.71
CA ILE A 64 -6.10 -11.52 -18.17
C ILE A 64 -6.65 -12.86 -17.71
N VAL A 65 -6.24 -13.92 -18.38
CA VAL A 65 -6.64 -15.31 -18.07
C VAL A 65 -5.43 -16.16 -17.74
N ASP A 66 -5.64 -17.25 -17.03
CA ASP A 66 -4.63 -18.28 -16.80
C ASP A 66 -4.49 -19.23 -17.99
N ASN A 67 -3.58 -20.21 -17.91
CA ASN A 67 -3.32 -21.19 -18.96
C ASN A 67 -4.53 -22.10 -19.28
N TYR A 68 -5.55 -22.12 -18.40
CA TYR A 68 -6.79 -22.84 -18.59
C TYR A 68 -7.94 -21.92 -19.03
N ARG A 69 -7.65 -20.66 -19.34
CA ARG A 69 -8.60 -19.61 -19.74
C ARG A 69 -9.54 -19.14 -18.64
N TYR A 70 -9.25 -19.42 -17.38
CA TYR A 70 -9.98 -18.83 -16.26
C TYR A 70 -9.49 -17.41 -15.99
N PRO A 71 -10.39 -16.46 -15.68
CA PRO A 71 -10.00 -15.10 -15.29
C PRO A 71 -9.08 -15.11 -14.06
N LYS A 72 -8.00 -14.33 -14.12
CA LYS A 72 -7.04 -14.16 -13.03
C LYS A 72 -7.51 -13.19 -11.95
N GLY A 73 -8.51 -12.38 -12.26
CA GLY A 73 -9.15 -11.42 -11.38
C GLY A 73 -10.59 -11.16 -11.82
N ASP A 74 -11.19 -10.10 -11.27
CA ASP A 74 -12.50 -9.64 -11.69
C ASP A 74 -12.40 -8.89 -13.03
N VAL A 75 -12.90 -9.50 -14.09
CA VAL A 75 -12.86 -8.94 -15.46
C VAL A 75 -13.64 -7.64 -15.59
N GLU A 76 -14.60 -7.37 -14.71
CA GLU A 76 -15.33 -6.10 -14.70
C GLU A 76 -14.42 -4.91 -14.39
N VAL A 77 -13.34 -5.14 -13.64
CA VAL A 77 -12.30 -4.12 -13.42
C VAL A 77 -11.67 -3.68 -14.74
N MET A 78 -11.33 -4.64 -15.62
CA MET A 78 -10.77 -4.34 -16.95
C MET A 78 -11.83 -3.79 -17.89
N ALA A 79 -13.03 -4.36 -17.89
CA ALA A 79 -14.14 -3.93 -18.73
C ALA A 79 -14.49 -2.45 -18.47
N ARG A 80 -14.44 -2.01 -17.22
CA ARG A 80 -14.67 -0.62 -16.81
C ARG A 80 -13.77 0.36 -17.56
N TYR A 81 -12.46 0.08 -17.66
CA TYR A 81 -11.50 0.95 -18.31
C TYR A 81 -11.54 0.88 -19.86
N ASN A 82 -12.24 -0.10 -20.41
CA ASN A 82 -12.41 -0.30 -21.86
C ASN A 82 -13.77 0.17 -22.39
N GLN A 83 -14.62 0.76 -21.55
CA GLN A 83 -15.89 1.32 -21.99
C GLN A 83 -15.69 2.45 -23.01
N PRO A 84 -16.48 2.51 -24.10
CA PRO A 84 -16.33 3.54 -25.12
C PRO A 84 -16.79 4.94 -24.65
N LEU A 85 -17.47 5.02 -23.51
CA LEU A 85 -17.90 6.25 -22.89
C LEU A 85 -17.90 6.10 -21.38
N PHE A 86 -16.99 6.78 -20.69
CA PHE A 86 -16.91 6.78 -19.22
C PHE A 86 -16.23 8.05 -18.70
N LEU A 87 -16.32 8.28 -17.39
CA LEU A 87 -15.64 9.36 -16.70
C LEU A 87 -14.45 8.80 -15.91
N ALA A 88 -13.27 9.39 -16.11
CA ALA A 88 -12.08 9.12 -15.33
C ALA A 88 -11.99 10.15 -14.19
N VAL A 89 -11.96 9.66 -12.95
CA VAL A 89 -11.74 10.46 -11.74
C VAL A 89 -10.29 10.36 -11.37
N LYS A 90 -9.59 11.49 -11.26
CA LYS A 90 -8.17 11.58 -10.92
C LYS A 90 -7.99 12.37 -9.64
N MET A 91 -7.23 11.85 -8.72
CA MET A 91 -6.88 12.51 -7.47
C MET A 91 -5.37 12.66 -7.38
N ASN A 92 -4.90 13.86 -7.03
CA ASN A 92 -3.48 14.10 -6.85
C ASN A 92 -2.91 13.35 -5.64
N ARG A 93 -3.74 13.04 -4.64
CA ARG A 93 -3.40 12.16 -3.50
C ARG A 93 -4.55 11.22 -3.20
N LYS A 94 -4.26 9.93 -3.15
CA LYS A 94 -5.25 8.90 -2.81
C LYS A 94 -5.12 8.40 -1.37
N VAL A 95 -3.96 8.57 -0.76
CA VAL A 95 -3.70 8.26 0.66
C VAL A 95 -3.25 9.54 1.34
N LEU A 96 -3.95 9.96 2.39
CA LEU A 96 -3.72 11.25 3.05
C LEU A 96 -4.18 11.22 4.51
N ASN A 97 -3.71 12.22 5.29
CA ASN A 97 -4.26 12.42 6.63
C ASN A 97 -5.69 12.93 6.57
N VAL A 98 -6.49 12.56 7.56
CA VAL A 98 -7.77 13.23 7.82
C VAL A 98 -7.51 14.73 8.01
N GLY A 99 -8.28 15.55 7.31
CA GLY A 99 -8.12 17.01 7.31
C GLY A 99 -7.23 17.56 6.18
N ASP A 100 -6.44 16.72 5.51
CA ASP A 100 -5.69 17.14 4.33
C ASP A 100 -6.60 17.29 3.11
N THR A 101 -6.19 18.12 2.17
CA THR A 101 -6.91 18.31 0.90
C THR A 101 -6.39 17.37 -0.17
N THR A 102 -7.30 16.70 -0.89
CA THR A 102 -7.01 16.12 -2.20
C THR A 102 -7.67 16.95 -3.30
N ILE A 103 -7.02 17.06 -4.45
CA ILE A 103 -7.54 17.75 -5.63
C ILE A 103 -8.07 16.68 -6.59
N VAL A 104 -9.31 16.85 -7.01
CA VAL A 104 -10.02 15.92 -7.88
C VAL A 104 -10.23 16.54 -9.25
N ASP A 105 -9.71 15.91 -10.27
CA ASP A 105 -9.92 16.23 -11.67
C ASP A 105 -10.81 15.18 -12.32
N THR A 106 -11.57 15.56 -13.32
CA THR A 106 -12.46 14.64 -14.04
C THR A 106 -12.28 14.79 -15.54
N TYR A 107 -12.07 13.65 -16.17
CA TYR A 107 -11.93 13.55 -17.62
C TYR A 107 -13.05 12.69 -18.18
N ILE A 108 -13.38 12.87 -19.45
CA ILE A 108 -14.25 11.99 -20.21
C ILE A 108 -13.44 11.24 -21.26
N VAL A 109 -13.68 9.93 -21.37
CA VAL A 109 -13.36 9.14 -22.56
C VAL A 109 -14.63 9.06 -23.39
N ASN A 110 -14.57 9.49 -24.66
CA ASN A 110 -15.74 9.70 -25.51
C ASN A 110 -15.53 9.18 -26.93
N GLU A 111 -15.65 7.88 -27.10
CA GLU A 111 -15.63 7.21 -28.42
C GLU A 111 -17.05 7.12 -29.04
N LYS A 112 -18.07 7.60 -28.33
CA LYS A 112 -19.46 7.66 -28.80
C LYS A 112 -19.85 8.98 -29.46
N ASN A 113 -18.86 9.89 -29.65
CA ASN A 113 -19.10 11.20 -30.26
C ASN A 113 -20.19 12.02 -29.53
N LEU A 114 -20.25 11.91 -28.20
CA LEU A 114 -21.15 12.72 -27.39
C LEU A 114 -20.75 14.20 -27.52
N LYS A 115 -21.73 15.12 -27.70
CA LYS A 115 -21.51 16.57 -27.87
C LYS A 115 -22.51 17.40 -27.08
N GLY A 116 -22.07 18.60 -26.68
CA GLY A 116 -22.92 19.62 -26.10
C GLY A 116 -22.74 19.84 -24.63
N ASN A 117 -23.71 20.50 -24.00
CA ASN A 117 -23.64 20.93 -22.61
C ASN A 117 -24.30 19.91 -21.70
N TYR A 118 -23.64 19.63 -20.58
CA TYR A 118 -24.05 18.67 -19.55
C TYR A 118 -23.79 19.24 -18.15
N SER A 119 -24.40 18.64 -17.15
CA SER A 119 -24.04 18.83 -15.75
C SER A 119 -23.14 17.67 -15.33
N LEU A 120 -21.96 18.00 -14.79
CA LEU A 120 -21.07 17.05 -14.13
C LEU A 120 -21.37 17.08 -12.63
N GLN A 121 -21.65 15.93 -12.06
CA GLN A 121 -21.90 15.74 -10.63
C GLN A 121 -20.79 14.88 -10.05
N LEU A 122 -20.09 15.37 -9.03
CA LEU A 122 -19.12 14.64 -8.24
C LEU A 122 -19.69 14.44 -6.84
N ILE A 123 -19.68 13.22 -6.36
CA ILE A 123 -20.30 12.83 -5.08
C ILE A 123 -19.28 12.00 -4.31
N ALA A 124 -18.83 12.54 -3.18
CA ALA A 124 -17.99 11.78 -2.24
C ALA A 124 -18.86 11.00 -1.27
N LYS A 125 -18.58 9.71 -1.11
CA LYS A 125 -19.30 8.80 -0.19
C LYS A 125 -18.30 8.02 0.66
N ASP A 126 -18.67 7.76 1.91
CA ASP A 126 -17.95 6.81 2.75
C ASP A 126 -18.21 5.35 2.35
N ALA A 127 -17.62 4.42 3.11
CA ALA A 127 -17.78 2.99 2.85
C ALA A 127 -19.22 2.49 3.06
N GLU A 128 -20.00 3.17 3.88
CA GLU A 128 -21.42 2.89 4.16
C GLU A 128 -22.35 3.52 3.10
N GLY A 129 -21.79 4.31 2.17
CA GLY A 129 -22.55 5.00 1.11
C GLY A 129 -23.13 6.34 1.53
N THR A 130 -22.78 6.86 2.72
CA THR A 130 -23.20 8.19 3.19
C THR A 130 -22.55 9.27 2.35
N VAL A 131 -23.34 10.24 1.87
CA VAL A 131 -22.82 11.35 1.10
C VAL A 131 -22.09 12.34 2.01
N LEU A 132 -20.80 12.51 1.78
CA LEU A 132 -19.93 13.41 2.54
C LEU A 132 -19.83 14.80 1.90
N ALA A 133 -19.84 14.86 0.56
CA ALA A 133 -19.77 16.09 -0.20
C ALA A 133 -20.32 15.90 -1.61
N THR A 134 -20.78 17.00 -2.20
CA THR A 134 -21.25 17.04 -3.59
C THR A 134 -20.69 18.28 -4.27
N HIS A 135 -20.27 18.14 -5.52
CA HIS A 135 -19.89 19.24 -6.41
C HIS A 135 -20.63 19.10 -7.73
N VAL A 136 -21.19 20.19 -8.22
CA VAL A 136 -21.93 20.22 -9.49
C VAL A 136 -21.40 21.36 -10.34
N SER A 137 -21.05 21.06 -11.59
CA SER A 137 -20.58 22.04 -12.55
C SER A 137 -21.20 21.83 -13.93
N SER A 138 -21.32 22.93 -14.70
CA SER A 138 -21.72 22.88 -16.11
C SER A 138 -20.48 22.64 -16.96
N VAL A 139 -20.52 21.65 -17.83
CA VAL A 139 -19.39 21.26 -18.68
C VAL A 139 -19.82 21.15 -20.14
N HIS A 140 -18.89 21.42 -21.05
CA HIS A 140 -19.10 21.27 -22.48
C HIS A 140 -18.28 20.09 -23.02
N VAL A 141 -18.94 19.10 -23.59
CA VAL A 141 -18.30 17.94 -24.25
C VAL A 141 -18.12 18.27 -25.73
N LYS A 142 -16.88 18.25 -26.20
CA LYS A 142 -16.51 18.65 -27.57
C LYS A 142 -16.92 17.59 -28.61
N GLY A 143 -16.64 16.30 -28.33
CA GLY A 143 -16.84 15.21 -29.31
C GLY A 143 -15.96 15.36 -30.55
N GLY A 144 -16.37 14.76 -31.67
CA GLY A 144 -15.55 14.73 -32.89
C GLY A 144 -14.30 13.89 -32.70
N ASN A 145 -13.16 14.46 -33.02
CA ASN A 145 -11.83 13.84 -32.87
C ASN A 145 -11.24 14.04 -31.45
N VAL A 146 -12.00 14.56 -30.48
CA VAL A 146 -11.56 14.70 -29.10
C VAL A 146 -12.11 13.52 -28.30
N TYR A 147 -11.31 12.48 -28.19
CA TYR A 147 -11.70 11.25 -27.50
C TYR A 147 -11.45 11.32 -25.99
N GLY A 148 -10.38 11.99 -25.56
CA GLY A 148 -10.07 12.28 -24.18
C GLY A 148 -10.18 13.79 -23.93
N GLN A 149 -10.98 14.21 -22.93
CA GLN A 149 -11.17 15.61 -22.61
C GLN A 149 -11.24 15.84 -21.12
N CYS A 150 -10.48 16.82 -20.61
CA CYS A 150 -10.68 17.30 -19.25
C CYS A 150 -11.98 18.10 -19.18
N LEU A 151 -12.86 17.69 -18.24
CA LEU A 151 -14.15 18.36 -18.00
C LEU A 151 -14.12 19.28 -16.79
N GLN A 152 -13.39 18.90 -15.74
CA GLN A 152 -13.31 19.62 -14.48
C GLN A 152 -11.91 19.48 -13.92
N ILE A 153 -11.34 20.59 -13.45
CA ILE A 153 -10.05 20.67 -12.75
C ILE A 153 -10.29 21.26 -11.37
N GLY A 154 -9.61 20.70 -10.35
CA GLY A 154 -9.38 21.36 -9.09
C GLY A 154 -10.56 21.35 -8.11
N TRP A 155 -11.43 20.36 -8.12
CA TRP A 155 -12.34 20.18 -6.99
C TRP A 155 -11.58 19.74 -5.75
N ASN A 156 -11.56 20.59 -4.73
CA ASN A 156 -10.91 20.30 -3.45
C ASN A 156 -11.85 19.49 -2.55
N PHE A 157 -11.38 18.32 -2.12
CA PHE A 157 -12.08 17.49 -1.17
C PHE A 157 -11.21 17.24 0.08
N VAL A 158 -11.83 17.28 1.25
CA VAL A 158 -11.18 17.08 2.56
C VAL A 158 -11.90 15.96 3.30
N PRO A 159 -11.30 14.77 3.46
CA PRO A 159 -11.87 13.70 4.28
C PRO A 159 -11.86 14.12 5.77
N ARG A 160 -12.93 13.79 6.49
CA ARG A 160 -13.12 14.18 7.89
C ARG A 160 -13.07 12.99 8.86
N ALA A 161 -12.94 11.77 8.35
CA ALA A 161 -12.82 10.54 9.13
C ALA A 161 -11.86 9.58 8.46
N THR A 162 -11.29 8.65 9.22
CA THR A 162 -10.49 7.53 8.72
C THR A 162 -11.36 6.58 7.91
N GLY A 163 -10.81 6.05 6.82
CA GLY A 163 -11.46 5.05 5.99
C GLY A 163 -11.46 5.38 4.51
N TYR A 164 -12.15 4.55 3.75
CA TYR A 164 -12.32 4.74 2.33
C TYR A 164 -13.37 5.80 2.01
N VAL A 165 -13.06 6.61 1.02
CA VAL A 165 -14.03 7.52 0.40
C VAL A 165 -14.03 7.27 -1.11
N CYS A 166 -15.21 6.95 -1.66
CA CYS A 166 -15.42 6.81 -3.09
C CYS A 166 -15.89 8.15 -3.67
N ILE A 167 -15.20 8.64 -4.70
CA ILE A 167 -15.63 9.79 -5.50
C ILE A 167 -16.34 9.28 -6.75
N GLU A 168 -17.66 9.38 -6.78
CA GLU A 168 -18.46 9.05 -7.96
C GLU A 168 -18.58 10.29 -8.86
N ALA A 169 -18.46 10.09 -10.18
CA ALA A 169 -18.71 11.10 -11.20
C ALA A 169 -19.88 10.68 -12.08
N LYS A 170 -20.79 11.63 -12.39
CA LYS A 170 -21.93 11.42 -13.29
C LYS A 170 -22.06 12.59 -14.25
N LEU A 171 -22.16 12.29 -15.54
CA LEU A 171 -22.47 13.27 -16.58
C LEU A 171 -23.96 13.19 -16.92
N VAL A 172 -24.71 14.23 -16.63
CA VAL A 172 -26.17 14.21 -16.72
C VAL A 172 -26.72 15.33 -17.59
N LYS A 173 -27.86 15.08 -18.23
CA LYS A 173 -28.65 16.12 -18.93
C LYS A 173 -30.14 15.84 -18.67
N GLY A 174 -30.78 16.78 -17.99
CA GLY A 174 -32.12 16.54 -17.44
C GLY A 174 -32.10 15.36 -16.45
N LYS A 175 -32.95 14.37 -16.68
CA LYS A 175 -33.02 13.16 -15.83
C LYS A 175 -32.14 12.00 -16.31
N LYS A 176 -31.43 12.16 -17.43
CA LYS A 176 -30.65 11.09 -18.05
C LYS A 176 -29.19 11.20 -17.70
N THR A 177 -28.60 10.08 -17.23
CA THR A 177 -27.15 9.89 -17.08
C THR A 177 -26.58 9.34 -18.38
N PHE A 178 -25.50 9.94 -18.87
CA PHE A 178 -24.81 9.60 -20.11
C PHE A 178 -23.50 8.86 -19.88
N ALA A 179 -22.75 9.25 -18.87
CA ALA A 179 -21.49 8.61 -18.49
C ALA A 179 -21.34 8.62 -16.97
N THR A 180 -20.65 7.62 -16.46
CA THR A 180 -20.29 7.48 -15.04
C THR A 180 -18.85 7.08 -14.89
N GLY A 181 -18.29 7.30 -13.70
CA GLY A 181 -16.99 6.82 -13.30
C GLY A 181 -16.81 7.01 -11.81
N ASN A 182 -15.77 6.43 -11.26
CA ASN A 182 -15.42 6.63 -9.86
C ASN A 182 -13.94 6.30 -9.62
N ASP A 183 -13.42 6.80 -8.53
CA ASP A 183 -12.17 6.33 -7.92
C ASP A 183 -12.26 6.51 -6.40
N SER A 184 -11.37 5.86 -5.64
CA SER A 184 -11.41 5.89 -4.19
C SER A 184 -10.11 6.45 -3.62
N LEU A 185 -10.21 7.12 -2.48
CA LEU A 185 -9.10 7.48 -1.60
C LEU A 185 -9.22 6.77 -0.26
N PHE A 186 -8.13 6.75 0.49
CA PHE A 186 -8.07 6.25 1.86
C PHE A 186 -7.48 7.32 2.77
N ALA A 187 -8.23 7.70 3.80
CA ALA A 187 -7.80 8.68 4.79
C ALA A 187 -7.42 7.99 6.10
N VAL A 188 -6.34 8.47 6.73
CA VAL A 188 -5.86 7.97 8.02
C VAL A 188 -5.77 9.12 9.01
N SER A 189 -6.28 8.90 10.23
CA SER A 189 -6.00 9.76 11.36
C SER A 189 -4.95 9.09 12.22
N LEU A 190 -3.77 9.70 12.35
CA LEU A 190 -2.72 9.14 13.21
C LEU A 190 -3.24 8.99 14.64
N ASN A 191 -3.24 7.76 15.11
CA ASN A 191 -3.73 7.41 16.43
C ASN A 191 -2.57 7.06 17.36
N THR A 192 -2.27 7.95 18.29
CA THR A 192 -1.22 7.77 19.30
C THR A 192 -1.73 7.21 20.63
N LYS A 193 -3.02 6.97 20.75
CA LYS A 193 -3.62 6.42 21.98
C LYS A 193 -3.02 5.05 22.31
N GLY A 194 -2.54 4.87 23.52
CA GLY A 194 -1.91 3.64 23.99
C GLY A 194 -0.41 3.51 23.69
N ILE A 195 0.20 4.54 23.09
CA ILE A 195 1.66 4.63 23.00
C ILE A 195 2.21 5.17 24.31
N THR A 196 3.33 4.61 24.75
CA THR A 196 4.09 5.11 25.89
C THR A 196 5.48 5.54 25.44
N ALA A 197 6.07 6.52 26.12
CA ALA A 197 7.48 6.86 25.93
C ALA A 197 8.42 5.90 26.68
N ASN A 198 7.87 4.86 27.32
CA ASN A 198 8.62 3.88 28.11
C ASN A 198 9.29 2.84 27.17
N GLY A 199 10.33 3.28 26.46
CA GLY A 199 11.09 2.46 25.54
C GLY A 199 12.43 3.10 25.20
N SER A 200 13.14 2.52 24.24
CA SER A 200 14.41 3.04 23.72
C SER A 200 14.43 2.93 22.19
N ILE A 201 15.22 3.79 21.53
CA ILE A 201 15.41 3.78 20.07
C ILE A 201 16.87 3.58 19.74
N ALA A 202 17.18 2.59 18.89
CA ALA A 202 18.48 2.37 18.27
C ALA A 202 18.38 2.72 16.78
N ASP A 203 18.74 3.94 16.41
CA ASP A 203 18.68 4.44 15.02
C ASP A 203 19.77 5.49 14.77
N THR A 204 20.83 5.11 14.07
CA THR A 204 21.96 6.01 13.77
C THR A 204 21.59 7.18 12.86
N THR A 205 20.46 7.10 12.17
CA THR A 205 19.98 8.19 11.27
C THR A 205 19.12 9.21 11.97
N GLY A 206 18.62 8.90 13.17
CA GLY A 206 17.69 9.75 13.91
C GLY A 206 16.28 9.87 13.31
N VAL A 207 15.97 9.14 12.24
CA VAL A 207 14.67 9.22 11.53
C VAL A 207 13.54 8.80 12.47
N LEU A 208 13.70 7.70 13.21
CA LEU A 208 12.70 7.21 14.15
C LEU A 208 12.49 8.17 15.31
N SER A 209 13.58 8.65 15.94
CA SER A 209 13.51 9.61 17.04
C SER A 209 12.85 10.92 16.64
N ASN A 210 13.19 11.45 15.46
CA ASN A 210 12.58 12.67 14.94
C ASN A 210 11.09 12.49 14.68
N PHE A 211 10.68 11.38 14.08
CA PHE A 211 9.26 11.10 13.87
C PHE A 211 8.51 10.99 15.20
N MET A 212 9.04 10.26 16.18
CA MET A 212 8.37 10.10 17.48
C MET A 212 8.21 11.45 18.18
N LYS A 213 9.19 12.35 18.09
CA LYS A 213 9.06 13.74 18.60
C LYS A 213 7.95 14.52 17.89
N THR A 214 7.77 14.36 16.57
CA THR A 214 6.68 15.06 15.84
C THR A 214 5.30 14.63 16.28
N VAL A 215 5.14 13.39 16.76
CA VAL A 215 3.89 12.87 17.30
C VAL A 215 3.79 12.97 18.84
N GLY A 216 4.72 13.69 19.48
CA GLY A 216 4.65 14.07 20.89
C GLY A 216 5.36 13.13 21.87
N PHE A 217 6.24 12.24 21.41
CA PHE A 217 6.98 11.32 22.27
C PHE A 217 8.50 11.55 22.18
N ASP A 218 9.13 11.87 23.31
CA ASP A 218 10.58 11.92 23.43
C ASP A 218 11.06 10.61 24.04
N ILE A 219 11.53 9.71 23.19
CA ILE A 219 11.99 8.38 23.56
C ILE A 219 13.52 8.38 23.60
N PRO A 220 14.15 7.91 24.68
CA PRO A 220 15.60 7.93 24.81
C PRO A 220 16.31 7.06 23.77
N GLU A 221 17.46 7.53 23.33
CA GLU A 221 18.34 6.78 22.47
C GLU A 221 18.98 5.62 23.25
N TYR A 222 18.93 4.43 22.67
CA TYR A 222 19.67 3.27 23.15
C TYR A 222 21.16 3.43 22.81
N LYS A 223 22.05 3.26 23.79
CA LYS A 223 23.50 3.36 23.61
C LYS A 223 24.19 2.01 23.77
N GLU A 224 24.03 1.38 24.92
CA GLU A 224 24.61 0.07 25.23
C GLU A 224 23.97 -0.54 26.48
N GLY A 225 24.23 -1.82 26.73
CA GLY A 225 23.78 -2.55 27.92
C GLY A 225 22.32 -3.00 27.82
N THR A 226 21.64 -3.07 28.97
CA THR A 226 20.22 -3.44 29.01
C THR A 226 19.35 -2.26 28.56
N PRO A 227 18.43 -2.44 27.58
CA PRO A 227 17.52 -1.40 27.17
C PRO A 227 16.61 -0.94 28.34
N SER A 228 16.22 0.32 28.32
CA SER A 228 15.24 0.84 29.27
C SER A 228 13.82 0.72 28.70
N GLY A 229 12.83 0.49 29.61
CA GLY A 229 11.41 0.46 29.24
C GLY A 229 10.93 -0.87 28.67
N ASP A 230 9.81 -0.84 27.98
CA ASP A 230 9.05 -2.02 27.55
C ASP A 230 9.44 -2.51 26.17
N TYR A 231 10.02 -1.62 25.34
CA TYR A 231 10.44 -1.96 23.98
C TYR A 231 11.76 -1.31 23.56
N LEU A 232 12.44 -1.95 22.63
CA LEU A 232 13.56 -1.40 21.86
C LEU A 232 13.18 -1.32 20.40
N LEU A 233 13.05 -0.11 19.86
CA LEU A 233 12.77 0.15 18.46
C LEU A 233 14.07 0.32 17.68
N VAL A 234 14.32 -0.55 16.72
CA VAL A 234 15.55 -0.61 15.94
C VAL A 234 15.29 -0.17 14.50
N GLY A 235 15.96 0.92 14.10
CA GLY A 235 16.02 1.43 12.73
C GLY A 235 17.32 1.08 12.03
N ALA A 236 17.99 2.08 11.46
CA ALA A 236 19.29 1.93 10.79
C ALA A 236 20.41 1.65 11.81
N PHE A 237 20.42 0.43 12.30
CA PHE A 237 21.38 -0.05 13.29
C PHE A 237 21.74 -1.51 12.98
N GLU A 238 23.03 -1.83 12.96
CA GLU A 238 23.50 -3.18 12.65
C GLU A 238 23.65 -4.01 13.94
N PRO A 239 23.24 -5.30 13.93
CA PRO A 239 23.33 -6.14 15.14
C PRO A 239 24.76 -6.30 15.66
N THR A 240 25.75 -6.23 14.79
CA THR A 240 27.18 -6.30 15.14
C THR A 240 27.68 -5.10 15.93
N GLN A 241 26.99 -3.97 15.90
CA GLN A 241 27.34 -2.76 16.63
C GLN A 241 27.18 -2.92 18.15
N TRP A 242 26.42 -3.93 18.60
CA TRP A 242 26.23 -4.17 20.03
C TRP A 242 27.25 -5.10 20.68
N GLY A 243 28.04 -5.82 19.92
CA GLY A 243 29.06 -6.72 20.46
C GLY A 243 28.52 -7.65 21.55
N SER A 244 29.12 -7.59 22.76
CA SER A 244 28.67 -8.37 23.92
C SER A 244 27.31 -7.91 24.47
N GLY A 245 26.87 -6.68 24.23
CA GLY A 245 25.60 -6.14 24.71
C GLY A 245 24.37 -6.83 24.13
N MET A 246 24.53 -7.60 23.04
CA MET A 246 23.41 -8.36 22.48
C MET A 246 22.89 -9.45 23.41
N SER A 247 23.76 -10.05 24.24
CA SER A 247 23.34 -11.01 25.26
C SER A 247 22.39 -10.38 26.27
N ASP A 248 22.66 -9.14 26.67
CA ASP A 248 21.84 -8.39 27.63
C ASP A 248 20.48 -8.03 27.03
N ILE A 249 20.45 -7.66 25.73
CA ILE A 249 19.20 -7.37 25.01
C ILE A 249 18.32 -8.63 24.93
N MET A 250 18.90 -9.77 24.57
CA MET A 250 18.12 -11.02 24.47
C MET A 250 17.63 -11.48 25.84
N GLU A 251 18.44 -11.36 26.90
CA GLU A 251 18.00 -11.64 28.26
C GLU A 251 16.84 -10.72 28.68
N TRP A 252 16.90 -9.44 28.31
CA TRP A 252 15.85 -8.47 28.53
C TRP A 252 14.56 -8.83 27.76
N VAL A 253 14.67 -9.22 26.48
CA VAL A 253 13.51 -9.72 25.71
C VAL A 253 12.90 -10.95 26.37
N TYR A 254 13.71 -11.94 26.79
CA TYR A 254 13.22 -13.16 27.45
C TYR A 254 12.47 -12.90 28.76
N LYS A 255 12.73 -11.77 29.41
CA LYS A 255 12.04 -11.32 30.63
C LYS A 255 10.66 -10.70 30.39
N GLY A 256 10.27 -10.50 29.11
CA GLY A 256 8.92 -10.05 28.78
C GLY A 256 8.85 -8.76 27.98
N HIS A 257 9.97 -8.28 27.43
CA HIS A 257 10.04 -7.04 26.65
C HIS A 257 10.00 -7.30 25.14
N THR A 258 9.86 -6.23 24.35
CA THR A 258 9.69 -6.33 22.91
C THR A 258 10.83 -5.69 22.14
N LEU A 259 11.44 -6.46 21.24
CA LEU A 259 12.41 -5.97 20.24
C LEU A 259 11.66 -5.73 18.93
N ILE A 260 11.66 -4.48 18.42
CA ILE A 260 10.96 -4.09 17.19
C ILE A 260 11.99 -3.69 16.14
N ILE A 261 12.14 -4.48 15.08
CA ILE A 261 13.13 -4.30 14.02
C ILE A 261 12.43 -3.83 12.75
N VAL A 262 12.67 -2.57 12.35
CA VAL A 262 12.00 -1.93 11.20
C VAL A 262 12.97 -1.57 10.06
N ASP A 263 14.25 -1.87 10.20
CA ASP A 263 15.27 -1.75 9.15
C ASP A 263 16.29 -2.89 9.26
N ASN A 264 17.05 -3.13 8.18
CA ASN A 264 18.08 -4.17 8.09
C ASN A 264 17.62 -5.60 8.49
N ALA A 265 16.36 -5.92 8.24
CA ALA A 265 15.71 -7.15 8.71
C ALA A 265 16.44 -8.44 8.29
N GLU A 266 17.09 -8.49 7.12
CA GLU A 266 17.89 -9.67 6.70
C GLU A 266 19.08 -9.88 7.65
N ARG A 267 19.82 -8.80 7.94
CA ARG A 267 20.98 -8.86 8.84
C ARG A 267 20.60 -9.27 10.26
N TRP A 268 19.46 -8.75 10.71
CA TRP A 268 18.91 -9.11 12.01
C TRP A 268 18.45 -10.57 12.04
N ALA A 269 17.79 -11.05 10.98
CA ALA A 269 17.34 -12.44 10.89
C ALA A 269 18.53 -13.41 10.87
N GLU A 270 19.59 -13.12 10.11
CA GLU A 270 20.83 -13.90 10.12
C GLU A 270 21.46 -13.95 11.52
N PHE A 271 21.61 -12.78 12.14
CA PHE A 271 22.19 -12.69 13.47
C PHE A 271 21.37 -13.43 14.55
N LEU A 272 20.04 -13.28 14.54
CA LEU A 272 19.16 -13.97 15.48
C LEU A 272 19.17 -15.50 15.26
N ALA A 273 19.34 -15.94 14.02
CA ALA A 273 19.49 -17.37 13.69
C ALA A 273 20.81 -17.93 14.22
N ASP A 274 21.91 -17.22 14.06
CA ASP A 274 23.23 -17.61 14.60
C ASP A 274 23.23 -17.70 16.15
N LYS A 275 22.30 -17.00 16.79
CA LYS A 275 22.06 -17.09 18.24
C LYS A 275 20.96 -18.07 18.64
N GLU A 276 20.48 -18.89 17.71
CA GLU A 276 19.42 -19.88 17.92
C GLU A 276 18.08 -19.29 18.43
N VAL A 277 17.86 -18.01 18.19
CA VAL A 277 16.64 -17.28 18.60
C VAL A 277 15.54 -17.42 17.53
N LEU A 278 15.94 -17.39 16.26
CA LEU A 278 15.06 -17.43 15.10
C LEU A 278 15.34 -18.67 14.24
N ASP A 279 14.33 -19.49 13.96
CA ASP A 279 14.43 -20.52 12.93
C ASP A 279 14.31 -19.87 11.54
N TYR A 280 15.41 -19.31 11.08
CA TYR A 280 15.51 -18.58 9.82
C TYR A 280 16.24 -19.41 8.77
N ARG A 281 15.70 -19.44 7.55
CA ARG A 281 16.22 -20.26 6.44
C ARG A 281 16.47 -19.44 5.19
N GLY A 282 16.98 -18.23 5.38
CA GLY A 282 17.36 -17.33 4.30
C GLY A 282 16.25 -16.38 3.86
N SER A 283 16.60 -15.53 2.90
CA SER A 283 15.73 -14.52 2.35
C SER A 283 15.60 -14.65 0.84
N LYS A 284 14.64 -13.96 0.29
CA LYS A 284 14.45 -13.82 -1.15
C LYS A 284 14.35 -12.35 -1.52
N LYS A 285 15.25 -11.89 -2.38
CA LYS A 285 15.06 -10.61 -3.06
C LYS A 285 13.90 -10.72 -4.03
N LEU A 286 12.93 -9.86 -3.86
CA LEU A 286 11.76 -9.72 -4.71
C LEU A 286 12.05 -8.63 -5.74
N GLY A 287 11.30 -8.60 -6.84
CA GLY A 287 11.45 -7.55 -7.84
C GLY A 287 11.13 -6.16 -7.27
N THR A 288 11.47 -5.11 -8.01
CA THR A 288 11.17 -3.72 -7.67
C THR A 288 9.74 -3.32 -8.04
N ALA A 289 9.09 -4.06 -8.94
CA ALA A 289 7.72 -3.81 -9.35
C ALA A 289 6.72 -4.13 -8.22
N TRP A 290 5.72 -3.26 -8.08
CA TRP A 290 4.69 -3.37 -7.03
C TRP A 290 3.33 -3.82 -7.56
N TYR A 291 3.03 -3.52 -8.79
CA TYR A 291 1.72 -3.72 -9.42
C TYR A 291 1.30 -5.20 -9.57
N GLY A 292 2.13 -6.13 -9.17
CA GLY A 292 1.82 -7.56 -9.23
C GLY A 292 1.05 -8.11 -8.03
N GLY A 293 0.72 -7.27 -7.02
CA GLY A 293 0.01 -7.73 -5.83
C GLY A 293 0.79 -8.78 -5.04
N ASN A 294 2.08 -8.56 -4.84
CA ASN A 294 2.96 -9.57 -4.26
C ASN A 294 2.94 -9.64 -2.73
N PHE A 295 2.33 -8.65 -2.07
CA PHE A 295 2.22 -8.57 -0.61
C PHE A 295 0.77 -8.64 -0.20
N PHE A 296 0.50 -9.34 0.90
CA PHE A 296 -0.86 -9.46 1.45
C PHE A 296 -0.81 -9.57 2.97
N ASN A 297 -1.84 -9.03 3.63
CA ASN A 297 -1.97 -9.05 5.07
C ASN A 297 -3.24 -9.76 5.52
N ARG A 298 -3.34 -9.94 6.82
CA ARG A 298 -4.53 -10.40 7.50
C ARG A 298 -4.86 -9.52 8.70
N GLU A 299 -6.05 -9.68 9.22
CA GLU A 299 -6.51 -8.97 10.41
C GLU A 299 -5.60 -9.24 11.61
N HIS A 300 -5.07 -8.17 12.19
CA HIS A 300 -4.31 -8.17 13.43
C HIS A 300 -4.32 -6.74 14.01
N PRO A 301 -4.25 -6.55 15.35
CA PRO A 301 -4.21 -5.23 15.96
C PRO A 301 -3.10 -4.30 15.47
N ILE A 302 -2.01 -4.83 14.96
CA ILE A 302 -0.94 -4.05 14.31
C ILE A 302 -1.46 -3.23 13.10
N PHE A 303 -2.59 -3.62 12.50
CA PHE A 303 -3.22 -2.89 11.40
C PHE A 303 -4.41 -2.03 11.83
N ASP A 304 -4.53 -1.70 13.14
CA ASP A 304 -5.60 -0.80 13.60
C ASP A 304 -5.61 0.52 12.82
N GLY A 305 -6.78 0.86 12.23
CA GLY A 305 -6.95 2.02 11.36
C GLY A 305 -6.35 1.88 9.93
N LEU A 306 -5.89 0.71 9.53
CA LEU A 306 -5.30 0.42 8.22
C LEU A 306 -6.09 -0.69 7.50
N PRO A 307 -6.01 -0.78 6.15
CA PRO A 307 -6.64 -1.87 5.41
C PRO A 307 -6.11 -3.25 5.83
N VAL A 308 -7.01 -4.21 6.02
CA VAL A 308 -6.69 -5.59 6.40
C VAL A 308 -7.37 -6.59 5.50
N ASN A 309 -6.93 -7.86 5.57
CA ASN A 309 -7.47 -8.95 4.78
C ASN A 309 -7.41 -8.66 3.27
N CYS A 310 -6.34 -8.02 2.84
CA CYS A 310 -6.18 -7.55 1.47
C CYS A 310 -4.80 -7.85 0.90
N VAL A 311 -4.73 -7.88 -0.41
CA VAL A 311 -3.49 -7.77 -1.16
C VAL A 311 -3.12 -6.30 -1.23
N PHE A 312 -1.85 -5.98 -0.98
CA PHE A 312 -1.35 -4.60 -1.01
C PHE A 312 -1.55 -3.97 -2.39
N ASN A 313 -2.17 -2.82 -2.39
CA ASN A 313 -2.49 -2.03 -3.56
C ASN A 313 -2.01 -0.58 -3.34
N TRP A 314 -2.66 0.38 -3.96
CA TRP A 314 -2.30 1.80 -3.87
C TRP A 314 -2.33 2.37 -2.44
N GLU A 315 -3.09 1.77 -1.51
CA GLU A 315 -3.15 2.16 -0.10
C GLU A 315 -1.80 1.99 0.61
N TYR A 316 -1.08 0.94 0.24
CA TYR A 316 0.23 0.59 0.79
C TYR A 316 1.40 1.00 -0.13
N GLN A 317 1.16 1.89 -1.10
CA GLN A 317 2.15 2.33 -2.08
C GLN A 317 3.40 2.95 -1.43
N CYS A 318 3.30 3.48 -0.21
CA CYS A 318 4.44 4.01 0.53
C CYS A 318 5.57 2.98 0.74
N PHE A 319 5.27 1.68 0.77
CA PHE A 319 6.26 0.62 0.90
C PHE A 319 6.88 0.18 -0.44
N ALA A 320 6.38 0.67 -1.57
CA ALA A 320 6.91 0.40 -2.90
C ALA A 320 8.01 1.40 -3.25
N THR A 321 9.23 1.17 -2.81
CA THR A 321 10.38 2.01 -3.15
C THR A 321 11.03 1.53 -4.44
N TYR A 322 11.15 2.42 -5.42
CA TYR A 322 11.64 2.09 -6.77
C TYR A 322 13.08 1.56 -6.78
N ASN A 323 13.94 2.12 -5.95
CA ASN A 323 15.38 1.84 -5.97
C ASN A 323 15.81 0.75 -4.97
N ARG A 324 14.88 0.12 -4.27
CA ARG A 324 15.18 -0.86 -3.25
C ARG A 324 14.49 -2.18 -3.56
N HIS A 325 15.25 -3.25 -3.68
CA HIS A 325 14.65 -4.58 -3.76
C HIS A 325 13.87 -4.87 -2.49
N ARG A 326 12.64 -5.29 -2.66
CA ARG A 326 11.85 -5.83 -1.57
C ARG A 326 12.41 -7.19 -1.18
N VAL A 327 12.29 -7.53 0.09
CA VAL A 327 12.83 -8.77 0.65
C VAL A 327 11.71 -9.53 1.34
N GLY A 328 11.72 -10.85 1.18
CA GLY A 328 10.92 -11.78 1.96
C GLY A 328 11.80 -12.68 2.81
N LEU A 329 11.44 -12.90 4.07
CA LEU A 329 12.16 -13.76 5.01
C LEU A 329 11.51 -15.15 5.08
N ARG A 330 12.31 -16.20 5.14
CA ARG A 330 11.85 -17.58 5.44
C ARG A 330 12.04 -17.84 6.92
N CYS A 331 11.00 -17.56 7.70
CA CYS A 331 10.97 -17.81 9.14
C CYS A 331 9.97 -18.93 9.43
N PHE A 332 10.38 -19.91 10.26
CA PHE A 332 9.56 -21.09 10.59
C PHE A 332 9.01 -21.08 12.01
N ASN A 333 9.49 -20.19 12.87
CA ASN A 333 8.89 -19.90 14.15
C ASN A 333 8.22 -18.53 14.12
N GLY A 334 7.21 -18.34 14.96
CA GLY A 334 6.45 -17.12 15.03
C GLY A 334 5.26 -17.06 14.07
N GLU A 335 4.66 -15.91 13.98
CA GLU A 335 3.43 -15.64 13.27
C GLU A 335 3.67 -14.60 12.17
N THR A 336 3.37 -14.95 10.92
CA THR A 336 3.45 -14.00 9.80
C THR A 336 2.16 -13.19 9.71
N LEU A 337 2.30 -11.87 9.64
CA LEU A 337 1.18 -10.91 9.55
C LEU A 337 1.09 -10.25 8.19
N VAL A 338 2.25 -9.99 7.55
CA VAL A 338 2.35 -9.64 6.14
C VAL A 338 3.16 -10.73 5.46
N ALA A 339 2.56 -11.38 4.50
CA ALA A 339 3.24 -12.32 3.64
C ALA A 339 3.55 -11.71 2.27
N CYS A 340 4.54 -12.26 1.60
CA CYS A 340 4.88 -11.85 0.24
C CYS A 340 5.32 -13.04 -0.62
N VAL A 341 5.23 -12.86 -1.93
CA VAL A 341 5.59 -13.88 -2.92
C VAL A 341 6.52 -13.27 -3.98
N SER A 342 7.37 -14.10 -4.55
CA SER A 342 8.21 -13.70 -5.70
C SER A 342 7.38 -13.65 -6.99
N ASP A 343 7.92 -13.08 -8.05
CA ASP A 343 7.23 -12.93 -9.35
C ASP A 343 6.76 -14.27 -9.93
N HIS A 344 7.52 -15.34 -9.73
CA HIS A 344 7.11 -16.69 -10.13
C HIS A 344 6.36 -17.46 -9.04
N LYS A 345 6.14 -16.86 -7.88
CA LYS A 345 5.28 -17.30 -6.78
C LYS A 345 5.42 -18.78 -6.37
N LYS A 346 6.64 -19.27 -6.41
CA LYS A 346 6.94 -20.64 -6.00
C LYS A 346 6.81 -20.85 -4.50
N GLU A 347 7.13 -19.81 -3.72
CA GLU A 347 7.15 -19.85 -2.27
C GLU A 347 6.53 -18.60 -1.67
N VAL A 348 6.05 -18.71 -0.44
CA VAL A 348 5.56 -17.60 0.37
C VAL A 348 6.61 -17.27 1.41
N TYR A 349 6.86 -15.98 1.60
CA TYR A 349 7.82 -15.43 2.54
C TYR A 349 7.12 -14.50 3.51
N SER A 350 7.77 -14.18 4.62
CA SER A 350 7.29 -13.18 5.57
C SER A 350 7.89 -11.81 5.27
N ALA A 351 7.06 -10.77 5.34
CA ALA A 351 7.48 -9.38 5.31
C ALA A 351 7.23 -8.64 6.64
N LEU A 352 6.38 -9.20 7.51
CA LEU A 352 6.19 -8.77 8.89
C LEU A 352 5.84 -10.00 9.73
N SER A 353 6.63 -10.28 10.76
CA SER A 353 6.39 -11.37 11.70
C SER A 353 6.47 -10.91 13.15
N VAL A 354 5.72 -11.62 14.00
CA VAL A 354 5.84 -11.57 15.46
C VAL A 354 6.36 -12.94 15.93
N ILE A 355 7.48 -12.94 16.62
CA ILE A 355 8.21 -14.15 17.02
C ILE A 355 8.27 -14.17 18.55
N PRO A 356 7.65 -15.15 19.21
CA PRO A 356 7.78 -15.32 20.66
C PRO A 356 9.24 -15.60 21.06
N ALA A 357 9.72 -14.93 22.10
CA ALA A 357 11.06 -15.12 22.64
C ALA A 357 11.02 -15.08 24.17
N GLY A 358 11.04 -16.23 24.82
CA GLY A 358 10.82 -16.36 26.27
C GLY A 358 9.44 -15.85 26.66
N ARG A 359 9.38 -14.84 27.56
CA ARG A 359 8.12 -14.15 27.93
C ARG A 359 7.83 -12.93 27.05
N GLY A 360 8.82 -12.48 26.28
CA GLY A 360 8.72 -11.34 25.39
C GLY A 360 8.54 -11.78 23.93
N LYS A 361 8.81 -10.85 23.03
CA LYS A 361 8.64 -11.06 21.59
C LYS A 361 9.58 -10.22 20.75
N ILE A 362 9.81 -10.67 19.53
CA ILE A 362 10.51 -9.94 18.49
C ILE A 362 9.51 -9.63 17.37
N ILE A 363 9.42 -8.38 16.97
CA ILE A 363 8.67 -7.94 15.80
C ILE A 363 9.70 -7.58 14.73
N ILE A 364 9.65 -8.22 13.58
CA ILE A 364 10.61 -7.98 12.50
C ILE A 364 9.86 -7.74 11.19
N THR A 365 10.25 -6.68 10.48
CA THR A 365 9.63 -6.35 9.19
C THR A 365 10.66 -5.95 8.14
N THR A 366 10.39 -6.38 6.89
CA THR A 366 11.12 -5.97 5.69
C THR A 366 10.42 -4.82 4.96
N LEU A 367 9.27 -4.36 5.45
CA LEU A 367 8.61 -3.15 4.96
C LEU A 367 9.46 -1.94 5.28
N ASP A 368 9.73 -1.09 4.29
CA ASP A 368 10.63 0.07 4.44
C ASP A 368 9.95 1.21 5.22
N ILE A 369 9.71 0.97 6.50
CA ILE A 369 9.07 1.93 7.42
C ILE A 369 9.89 3.23 7.52
N PRO A 370 11.23 3.19 7.71
CA PRO A 370 12.01 4.42 7.77
C PRO A 370 11.86 5.32 6.54
N ALA A 371 11.77 4.74 5.34
CA ALA A 371 11.52 5.52 4.13
C ALA A 371 10.12 6.14 4.09
N CYS A 372 9.13 5.51 4.73
CA CYS A 372 7.75 6.02 4.78
C CYS A 372 7.56 7.15 5.79
N ILE A 373 8.41 7.24 6.83
CA ILE A 373 8.27 8.23 7.90
C ILE A 373 9.22 9.43 7.75
N LYS A 374 10.23 9.33 6.88
CA LYS A 374 11.01 10.51 6.49
C LYS A 374 10.05 11.57 5.95
N ASP A 375 10.39 12.83 6.20
CA ASP A 375 9.69 13.97 5.61
C ASP A 375 9.96 14.00 4.09
N VAL A 376 9.40 13.04 3.41
CA VAL A 376 9.43 12.88 1.97
C VAL A 376 8.06 13.29 1.48
N LYS A 377 8.02 14.18 0.56
CA LYS A 377 6.80 14.64 -0.11
C LYS A 377 5.95 13.44 -0.58
N ALA A 378 4.64 13.48 -0.36
CA ALA A 378 3.72 12.38 -0.65
C ALA A 378 3.76 11.95 -2.14
N TYR A 379 3.61 10.65 -2.38
CA TYR A 379 3.50 10.11 -3.74
C TYR A 379 2.20 10.59 -4.39
N THR A 380 2.31 11.40 -5.42
CA THR A 380 1.19 11.64 -6.32
C THR A 380 1.23 10.58 -7.42
N VAL A 381 0.11 9.90 -7.66
CA VAL A 381 -0.06 9.22 -8.94
C VAL A 381 -0.03 10.33 -9.99
N PRO A 382 1.00 10.42 -10.83
CA PRO A 382 1.07 11.52 -11.78
C PRO A 382 -0.12 11.40 -12.73
N VAL A 383 -0.96 12.42 -12.75
CA VAL A 383 -1.82 12.71 -13.88
C VAL A 383 -1.01 13.61 -14.81
N ASP A 384 0.17 13.19 -15.15
CA ASP A 384 0.98 13.87 -16.11
C ASP A 384 0.64 13.32 -17.49
N LEU A 385 -0.26 13.99 -18.16
CA LEU A 385 -0.65 13.66 -19.52
C LEU A 385 0.50 13.88 -20.51
N ASP A 386 1.46 14.74 -20.16
CA ASP A 386 2.66 15.01 -20.98
C ASP A 386 3.76 13.94 -20.76
N GLY A 387 3.73 13.25 -19.61
CA GLY A 387 4.68 12.20 -19.24
C GLY A 387 4.30 10.78 -19.68
N MET A 388 3.28 10.60 -20.50
CA MET A 388 2.81 9.27 -20.93
C MET A 388 3.77 8.50 -21.83
N ASN A 389 4.82 9.15 -22.33
CA ASN A 389 5.92 8.49 -23.04
C ASN A 389 6.94 7.82 -22.10
N GLU A 390 6.88 8.07 -20.81
CA GLU A 390 7.69 7.35 -19.84
C GLU A 390 6.99 6.03 -19.52
N SER A 391 7.71 4.93 -19.67
CA SER A 391 7.28 3.55 -19.47
C SER A 391 6.47 3.34 -18.18
N MET A 392 5.83 2.20 -18.00
CA MET A 392 5.08 1.78 -16.77
C MET A 392 5.84 2.02 -15.46
N ASN A 393 7.12 2.32 -15.52
CA ASN A 393 7.93 2.74 -14.38
C ASN A 393 7.55 4.13 -13.83
N THR A 394 6.83 4.96 -14.56
CA THR A 394 6.41 6.29 -14.10
C THR A 394 5.46 6.27 -12.91
N PHE A 395 4.73 5.21 -12.69
CA PHE A 395 4.00 5.04 -11.42
C PHE A 395 4.91 5.09 -10.19
N ASN A 396 6.22 4.89 -10.38
CA ASN A 396 7.20 4.81 -9.31
C ASN A 396 8.26 5.92 -9.32
N THR A 397 8.42 6.69 -10.40
CA THR A 397 9.64 7.50 -10.59
C THR A 397 9.49 8.99 -10.32
N LYS A 398 8.31 9.58 -10.50
CA LYS A 398 8.07 11.00 -10.16
C LYS A 398 7.33 11.12 -8.83
N SER A 399 7.86 10.48 -7.80
CA SER A 399 7.34 10.63 -6.45
C SER A 399 7.83 11.96 -5.86
N GLU A 400 7.22 13.04 -6.20
CA GLU A 400 7.46 14.29 -5.46
C GLU A 400 6.86 14.24 -4.06
N ASN A 401 5.86 13.37 -3.86
CA ASN A 401 5.15 13.29 -2.58
C ASN A 401 4.70 11.86 -2.27
N ARG A 402 5.25 11.18 -1.29
CA ARG A 402 4.73 9.92 -0.76
C ARG A 402 3.71 10.16 0.32
N ALA A 403 2.59 9.46 0.24
CA ALA A 403 1.65 9.41 1.35
C ALA A 403 2.23 8.51 2.45
N ASN A 404 2.84 9.12 3.44
CA ASN A 404 3.55 8.41 4.50
C ASN A 404 2.65 7.97 5.64
N VAL A 405 1.43 8.45 5.70
CA VAL A 405 0.53 8.27 6.84
C VAL A 405 0.25 6.81 7.16
N VAL A 406 0.19 5.92 6.16
CA VAL A 406 0.02 4.47 6.37
C VAL A 406 1.25 3.86 7.04
N GLY A 407 2.45 4.20 6.57
CA GLY A 407 3.70 3.76 7.21
C GLY A 407 3.88 4.33 8.60
N GLN A 408 3.52 5.59 8.81
CA GLN A 408 3.52 6.25 10.11
C GLN A 408 2.57 5.56 11.09
N GLN A 409 1.32 5.29 10.67
CA GLN A 409 0.37 4.59 11.52
C GLN A 409 0.80 3.16 11.81
N LEU A 410 1.38 2.46 10.84
CA LEU A 410 1.92 1.11 11.07
C LEU A 410 3.03 1.13 12.12
N LEU A 411 3.98 2.07 12.06
CA LEU A 411 5.02 2.21 13.09
C LEU A 411 4.41 2.42 14.49
N LEU A 412 3.45 3.33 14.61
CA LEU A 412 2.76 3.59 15.87
C LEU A 412 2.07 2.33 16.40
N ASN A 413 1.47 1.54 15.52
CA ASN A 413 0.81 0.29 15.89
C ASN A 413 1.81 -0.81 16.32
N LEU A 414 2.99 -0.89 15.68
CA LEU A 414 4.07 -1.80 16.12
C LEU A 414 4.52 -1.48 17.55
N ILE A 415 4.64 -0.18 17.89
CA ILE A 415 4.97 0.25 19.26
C ILE A 415 3.81 -0.09 20.22
N LYS A 416 2.56 0.12 19.84
CA LYS A 416 1.40 -0.28 20.67
C LYS A 416 1.37 -1.78 20.96
N GLU A 417 1.82 -2.59 20.00
CA GLU A 417 1.86 -4.04 20.17
C GLU A 417 2.84 -4.47 21.28
N SER A 418 3.85 -3.66 21.62
CA SER A 418 4.77 -3.96 22.71
C SER A 418 4.09 -3.98 24.09
N ASN A 419 2.94 -3.30 24.22
CA ASN A 419 2.17 -3.19 25.47
C ASN A 419 1.10 -4.30 25.62
N ARG A 420 1.04 -5.25 24.70
CA ARG A 420 0.13 -6.39 24.68
C ARG A 420 0.87 -7.69 24.96
#